data_0e3c36439a0e5528ffde6273a830da57
#
_entry.id   0e3c36439a0e5528ffde6273a830da57
#
_cell.length_a   1.000
_cell.length_b   1.000
_cell.length_c   1.000
_cell.angle_alpha   90.00
_cell.angle_beta   90.00
_cell.angle_gamma   90.00
#
_symmetry.space_group_name_H-M   'P 1'
#
loop_
_entity.id
_entity.type
_entity.pdbx_description
1 polymer ?
#
loop_
_entity_poly.entity_id
_entity_poly.type
_entity_poly.pdbx_seq_one_letter_code
_entity_poly.pdbx_strand_id
1 'polypeptide(L)'
;TRGQVLGTFASYHATPHTPDQDELDLVEEFARITALAVQKVRAEAALRQSSAVFESTRDGVVITTLEPRIVAVNPAYSEITGYGADEVIGRNPGLLRSGRHDRAFYQAMWASLKTLGYWQGEVWNRRANGEVYPQWLTLSTVRDERGEPSHYVGVFTDLTQLKRSEQQLEHLTHYDPLTDLPNRLLVQSRLEHAIEQARRHRSRVGVLFIDLDRFKNVNDSLGHPAGDELIQAVSARLRGGLRDEDTLARLGGDEFLVVIED
;
A
#
# COMPACT_ATOMS: atom_id res chain seq x y z
N THR A 1 -13.82 -22.48 -34.21
CA THR A 1 -12.69 -21.56 -34.39
C THR A 1 -12.56 -21.18 -35.83
N ARG A 2 -13.23 -20.12 -36.24
CA ARG A 2 -13.28 -19.66 -37.63
C ARG A 2 -11.89 -19.21 -38.08
N GLY A 3 -11.22 -20.01 -38.95
CA GLY A 3 -10.10 -19.58 -39.77
C GLY A 3 -8.68 -19.64 -39.14
N GLN A 4 -8.50 -20.10 -37.91
CA GLN A 4 -7.18 -20.22 -37.29
C GLN A 4 -6.62 -21.65 -37.47
N VAL A 5 -5.48 -21.77 -38.17
CA VAL A 5 -4.76 -23.05 -38.31
C VAL A 5 -4.07 -23.37 -36.98
N LEU A 6 -4.45 -24.46 -36.31
CA LEU A 6 -3.88 -24.93 -35.05
C LEU A 6 -2.63 -25.78 -35.25
N GLY A 7 -2.51 -26.40 -36.43
CA GLY A 7 -1.42 -27.28 -36.80
C GLY A 7 -1.74 -27.97 -38.12
N THR A 8 -0.84 -28.84 -38.59
CA THR A 8 -1.02 -29.67 -39.77
C THR A 8 -0.95 -31.15 -39.38
N PHE A 9 -1.77 -31.94 -39.98
CA PHE A 9 -1.74 -33.40 -39.85
C PHE A 9 -1.26 -33.99 -41.19
N ALA A 10 -0.32 -34.92 -41.18
CA ALA A 10 0.20 -35.56 -42.37
C ALA A 10 0.21 -37.08 -42.19
N SER A 11 -0.30 -37.80 -43.17
CA SER A 11 -0.18 -39.27 -43.27
C SER A 11 0.82 -39.62 -44.34
N TYR A 12 1.69 -40.60 -44.07
CA TYR A 12 2.74 -41.04 -44.99
C TYR A 12 2.52 -42.51 -45.37
N HIS A 13 2.60 -42.81 -46.64
CA HIS A 13 2.54 -44.15 -47.19
C HIS A 13 3.91 -44.55 -47.81
N ALA A 14 4.29 -45.82 -47.71
CA ALA A 14 5.58 -46.33 -48.25
C ALA A 14 5.63 -46.40 -49.80
N THR A 15 4.48 -46.37 -50.45
CA THR A 15 4.29 -46.33 -51.85
C THR A 15 3.35 -45.26 -52.32
N PRO A 16 3.44 -44.71 -53.53
CA PRO A 16 2.45 -43.80 -54.08
C PRO A 16 1.01 -44.32 -53.87
N HIS A 17 0.17 -43.59 -53.17
CA HIS A 17 -1.17 -44.00 -52.82
C HIS A 17 -2.12 -42.81 -52.99
N THR A 18 -3.30 -43.08 -53.56
CA THR A 18 -4.40 -42.12 -53.59
C THR A 18 -5.37 -42.55 -52.48
N PRO A 19 -5.59 -41.70 -51.44
CA PRO A 19 -6.43 -42.09 -50.32
C PRO A 19 -7.86 -42.35 -50.76
N ASP A 20 -8.47 -43.41 -50.26
CA ASP A 20 -9.89 -43.66 -50.40
C ASP A 20 -10.75 -42.84 -49.44
N GLN A 21 -12.07 -42.92 -49.54
CA GLN A 21 -12.95 -42.08 -48.74
C GLN A 21 -12.89 -42.43 -47.24
N ASP A 22 -12.74 -43.72 -46.90
CA ASP A 22 -12.64 -44.18 -45.52
C ASP A 22 -11.34 -43.65 -44.83
N GLU A 23 -10.25 -43.62 -45.59
CA GLU A 23 -8.98 -43.05 -45.12
C GLU A 23 -9.06 -41.52 -44.91
N LEU A 24 -9.75 -40.80 -45.83
CA LEU A 24 -9.99 -39.37 -45.68
C LEU A 24 -10.87 -39.08 -44.50
N ASP A 25 -11.95 -39.84 -44.30
CA ASP A 25 -12.87 -39.69 -43.15
C ASP A 25 -12.13 -39.95 -41.83
N LEU A 26 -11.27 -40.97 -41.78
CA LEU A 26 -10.42 -41.26 -40.60
C LEU A 26 -9.44 -40.12 -40.29
N VAL A 27 -8.79 -39.58 -41.29
CA VAL A 27 -7.85 -38.43 -41.13
C VAL A 27 -8.60 -37.21 -40.63
N GLU A 28 -9.83 -36.93 -41.16
CA GLU A 28 -10.64 -35.83 -40.73
C GLU A 28 -11.08 -35.98 -39.27
N GLU A 29 -11.49 -37.19 -38.87
CA GLU A 29 -11.85 -37.49 -37.48
C GLU A 29 -10.67 -37.33 -36.53
N PHE A 30 -9.47 -37.84 -36.87
CA PHE A 30 -8.24 -37.64 -36.10
C PHE A 30 -7.88 -36.16 -35.99
N ALA A 31 -7.97 -35.40 -37.10
CA ALA A 31 -7.69 -33.97 -37.09
C ALA A 31 -8.67 -33.23 -36.17
N ARG A 32 -9.94 -33.59 -36.17
CA ARG A 32 -10.97 -32.99 -35.29
C ARG A 32 -10.72 -33.29 -33.82
N ILE A 33 -10.42 -34.55 -33.46
CA ILE A 33 -10.10 -34.96 -32.09
C ILE A 33 -8.84 -34.25 -31.61
N THR A 34 -7.79 -34.20 -32.44
CA THR A 34 -6.53 -33.52 -32.10
C THR A 34 -6.75 -32.01 -31.91
N ALA A 35 -7.53 -31.35 -32.75
CA ALA A 35 -7.87 -29.96 -32.63
C ALA A 35 -8.58 -29.67 -31.31
N LEU A 36 -9.56 -30.49 -30.91
CA LEU A 36 -10.27 -30.37 -29.64
C LEU A 36 -9.34 -30.55 -28.43
N ALA A 37 -8.43 -31.55 -28.51
CA ALA A 37 -7.44 -31.79 -27.45
C ALA A 37 -6.48 -30.60 -27.29
N VAL A 38 -5.96 -30.06 -28.40
CA VAL A 38 -5.10 -28.86 -28.37
C VAL A 38 -5.83 -27.65 -27.81
N GLN A 39 -7.09 -27.42 -28.19
CA GLN A 39 -7.89 -26.31 -27.67
C GLN A 39 -8.13 -26.45 -26.16
N LYS A 40 -8.46 -27.65 -25.68
CA LYS A 40 -8.66 -27.93 -24.28
C LYS A 40 -7.39 -27.64 -23.46
N VAL A 41 -6.22 -28.16 -23.92
CA VAL A 41 -4.96 -27.93 -23.23
C VAL A 41 -4.59 -26.45 -23.19
N ARG A 42 -4.80 -25.71 -24.28
CA ARG A 42 -4.56 -24.26 -24.31
C ARG A 42 -5.51 -23.49 -23.37
N ALA A 43 -6.79 -23.85 -23.35
CA ALA A 43 -7.77 -23.22 -22.45
C ALA A 43 -7.43 -23.49 -20.97
N GLU A 44 -7.05 -24.74 -20.63
CA GLU A 44 -6.61 -25.10 -19.28
C GLU A 44 -5.31 -24.37 -18.89
N ALA A 45 -4.35 -24.24 -19.80
CA ALA A 45 -3.12 -23.50 -19.55
C ALA A 45 -3.39 -22.00 -19.31
N ALA A 46 -4.25 -21.37 -20.11
CA ALA A 46 -4.64 -19.97 -19.95
C ALA A 46 -5.39 -19.75 -18.62
N LEU A 47 -6.28 -20.66 -18.25
CA LEU A 47 -7.00 -20.61 -16.97
C LEU A 47 -6.04 -20.74 -15.79
N ARG A 48 -5.11 -21.71 -15.84
CA ARG A 48 -4.07 -21.88 -14.81
C ARG A 48 -3.18 -20.64 -14.66
N GLN A 49 -2.79 -20.02 -15.78
CA GLN A 49 -2.00 -18.79 -15.76
C GLN A 49 -2.76 -17.64 -15.11
N SER A 50 -4.05 -17.46 -15.45
CA SER A 50 -4.89 -16.44 -14.85
C SER A 50 -5.11 -16.66 -13.36
N SER A 51 -5.33 -17.92 -12.94
CA SER A 51 -5.44 -18.31 -11.53
C SER A 51 -4.14 -18.03 -10.76
N ALA A 52 -2.99 -18.36 -11.35
CA ALA A 52 -1.69 -18.12 -10.73
C ALA A 52 -1.43 -16.62 -10.50
N VAL A 53 -1.80 -15.74 -11.43
CA VAL A 53 -1.69 -14.29 -11.26
C VAL A 53 -2.59 -13.83 -10.12
N PHE A 54 -3.86 -14.27 -10.09
CA PHE A 54 -4.82 -13.93 -9.04
C PHE A 54 -4.33 -14.37 -7.65
N GLU A 55 -3.74 -15.56 -7.54
CA GLU A 55 -3.29 -16.12 -6.28
C GLU A 55 -1.93 -15.60 -5.81
N SER A 56 -1.02 -15.22 -6.73
CA SER A 56 0.35 -14.85 -6.40
C SER A 56 0.57 -13.35 -6.21
N THR A 57 -0.39 -12.49 -6.58
CA THR A 57 -0.26 -11.05 -6.35
C THR A 57 -0.27 -10.71 -4.87
N ARG A 58 0.53 -9.72 -4.48
CA ARG A 58 0.56 -9.17 -3.11
C ARG A 58 -0.53 -8.14 -2.85
N ASP A 59 -1.19 -7.67 -3.89
CA ASP A 59 -2.35 -6.79 -3.77
C ASP A 59 -3.60 -7.61 -3.43
N GLY A 60 -4.43 -7.09 -2.55
CA GLY A 60 -5.73 -7.68 -2.26
C GLY A 60 -6.66 -7.52 -3.46
N VAL A 61 -7.20 -8.63 -3.95
CA VAL A 61 -8.17 -8.62 -5.04
C VAL A 61 -9.51 -9.12 -4.53
N VAL A 62 -10.56 -8.38 -4.85
CA VAL A 62 -11.96 -8.74 -4.56
C VAL A 62 -12.81 -8.60 -5.81
N ILE A 63 -13.61 -9.62 -6.10
CA ILE A 63 -14.58 -9.62 -7.19
C ILE A 63 -15.97 -9.62 -6.58
N THR A 64 -16.86 -8.76 -7.10
CA THR A 64 -18.24 -8.67 -6.62
C THR A 64 -19.25 -8.73 -7.76
N THR A 65 -20.47 -9.12 -7.45
CA THR A 65 -21.63 -8.90 -8.34
C THR A 65 -21.91 -7.40 -8.50
N LEU A 66 -22.81 -7.05 -9.42
CA LEU A 66 -23.29 -5.66 -9.60
C LEU A 66 -24.10 -5.14 -8.39
N GLU A 67 -24.80 -6.02 -7.68
CA GLU A 67 -25.29 -5.77 -6.32
C GLU A 67 -24.15 -6.15 -5.37
N PRO A 68 -23.31 -5.21 -4.86
CA PRO A 68 -21.99 -5.51 -4.31
C PRO A 68 -21.99 -6.63 -3.27
N ARG A 69 -21.90 -7.88 -3.74
CA ARG A 69 -21.69 -9.11 -2.96
C ARG A 69 -20.42 -9.77 -3.43
N ILE A 70 -19.52 -10.06 -2.52
CA ILE A 70 -18.23 -10.69 -2.79
C ILE A 70 -18.46 -12.10 -3.35
N VAL A 71 -17.89 -12.39 -4.53
CA VAL A 71 -17.93 -13.72 -5.16
C VAL A 71 -16.56 -14.40 -5.15
N ALA A 72 -15.48 -13.64 -5.11
CA ALA A 72 -14.12 -14.17 -4.99
C ALA A 72 -13.19 -13.15 -4.32
N VAL A 73 -12.21 -13.67 -3.58
CA VAL A 73 -11.08 -12.92 -3.04
C VAL A 73 -9.81 -13.76 -3.21
N ASN A 74 -8.66 -13.10 -3.36
CA ASN A 74 -7.37 -13.79 -3.43
C ASN A 74 -6.76 -13.96 -2.02
N PRO A 75 -5.65 -14.74 -1.87
CA PRO A 75 -4.98 -14.91 -0.58
C PRO A 75 -4.53 -13.59 0.06
N ALA A 76 -3.99 -12.65 -0.73
CA ALA A 76 -3.56 -11.35 -0.24
C ALA A 76 -4.69 -10.51 0.35
N TYR A 77 -5.92 -10.64 -0.16
CA TYR A 77 -7.09 -10.03 0.48
C TYR A 77 -7.22 -10.49 1.93
N SER A 78 -7.14 -11.81 2.17
CA SER A 78 -7.27 -12.37 3.51
C SER A 78 -6.09 -11.97 4.42
N GLU A 79 -4.87 -11.97 3.90
CA GLU A 79 -3.68 -11.53 4.64
C GLU A 79 -3.77 -10.06 5.06
N ILE A 80 -4.19 -9.18 4.15
CA ILE A 80 -4.30 -7.75 4.41
C ILE A 80 -5.47 -7.44 5.35
N THR A 81 -6.65 -8.01 5.09
CA THR A 81 -7.86 -7.64 5.83
C THR A 81 -8.06 -8.42 7.12
N GLY A 82 -7.43 -9.59 7.25
CA GLY A 82 -7.60 -10.52 8.36
C GLY A 82 -8.90 -11.32 8.32
N TYR A 83 -9.73 -11.18 7.26
CA TYR A 83 -10.94 -11.97 7.07
C TYR A 83 -10.66 -13.16 6.15
N GLY A 84 -11.10 -14.36 6.54
CA GLY A 84 -11.05 -15.54 5.70
C GLY A 84 -12.00 -15.43 4.49
N ALA A 85 -11.65 -16.10 3.38
CA ALA A 85 -12.48 -16.10 2.18
C ALA A 85 -13.91 -16.59 2.48
N ASP A 86 -14.07 -17.67 3.26
CA ASP A 86 -15.35 -18.24 3.64
C ASP A 86 -16.21 -17.27 4.48
N GLU A 87 -15.59 -16.35 5.19
CA GLU A 87 -16.27 -15.37 6.02
C GLU A 87 -16.85 -14.21 5.20
N VAL A 88 -16.26 -13.91 4.03
CA VAL A 88 -16.61 -12.72 3.24
C VAL A 88 -17.41 -13.02 1.98
N ILE A 89 -17.33 -14.23 1.43
CA ILE A 89 -18.14 -14.63 0.26
C ILE A 89 -19.63 -14.41 0.54
N GLY A 90 -20.34 -13.78 -0.42
CA GLY A 90 -21.75 -13.40 -0.31
C GLY A 90 -22.00 -12.13 0.51
N ARG A 91 -21.02 -11.61 1.25
CA ARG A 91 -21.18 -10.37 2.03
C ARG A 91 -20.91 -9.12 1.20
N ASN A 92 -21.36 -7.98 1.71
CA ASN A 92 -21.08 -6.68 1.10
C ASN A 92 -19.66 -6.23 1.46
N PRO A 93 -18.82 -5.75 0.50
CA PRO A 93 -17.48 -5.25 0.79
C PRO A 93 -17.45 -4.09 1.81
N GLY A 94 -18.57 -3.42 2.00
CA GLY A 94 -18.74 -2.39 3.03
C GLY A 94 -18.48 -2.86 4.47
N LEU A 95 -18.32 -4.17 4.69
CA LEU A 95 -17.89 -4.73 5.99
C LEU A 95 -16.51 -4.18 6.44
N LEU A 96 -15.67 -3.76 5.49
CA LEU A 96 -14.35 -3.19 5.75
C LEU A 96 -14.38 -1.70 6.12
N ARG A 97 -15.53 -1.01 6.09
CA ARG A 97 -15.60 0.42 6.34
C ARG A 97 -15.07 0.80 7.71
N SER A 98 -14.13 1.74 7.75
CA SER A 98 -13.58 2.28 9.01
C SER A 98 -14.49 3.33 9.68
N GLY A 99 -15.38 3.97 8.93
CA GLY A 99 -16.16 5.13 9.36
C GLY A 99 -15.46 6.48 9.15
N ARG A 100 -14.22 6.50 8.63
CA ARG A 100 -13.48 7.75 8.35
C ARG A 100 -14.02 8.54 7.17
N HIS A 101 -14.55 7.84 6.17
CA HIS A 101 -15.16 8.46 4.98
C HIS A 101 -16.66 8.65 5.19
N ASP A 102 -17.16 9.78 4.77
CA ASP A 102 -18.57 10.12 4.83
C ASP A 102 -19.39 9.48 3.68
N ARG A 103 -20.71 9.72 3.70
CA ARG A 103 -21.61 9.22 2.67
C ARG A 103 -21.30 9.84 1.29
N ALA A 104 -20.89 11.11 1.24
CA ALA A 104 -20.62 11.81 0.00
C ALA A 104 -19.44 11.21 -0.74
N PHE A 105 -18.38 10.80 -0.02
CA PHE A 105 -17.23 10.08 -0.58
C PHE A 105 -17.66 8.80 -1.31
N TYR A 106 -18.45 7.94 -0.65
CA TYR A 106 -18.89 6.69 -1.27
C TYR A 106 -19.88 6.92 -2.43
N GLN A 107 -20.71 7.96 -2.37
CA GLN A 107 -21.59 8.33 -3.48
C GLN A 107 -20.77 8.76 -4.71
N ALA A 108 -19.74 9.58 -4.55
CA ALA A 108 -18.86 10.00 -5.63
C ALA A 108 -18.10 8.80 -6.23
N MET A 109 -17.56 7.92 -5.38
CA MET A 109 -16.91 6.68 -5.81
C MET A 109 -17.83 5.82 -6.69
N TRP A 110 -19.06 5.54 -6.24
CA TRP A 110 -20.03 4.75 -6.99
C TRP A 110 -20.52 5.44 -8.25
N ALA A 111 -20.68 6.77 -8.24
CA ALA A 111 -21.05 7.54 -9.41
C ALA A 111 -19.97 7.42 -10.50
N SER A 112 -18.69 7.59 -10.14
CA SER A 112 -17.56 7.42 -11.05
C SER A 112 -17.52 6.00 -11.64
N LEU A 113 -17.65 4.97 -10.80
CA LEU A 113 -17.61 3.57 -11.23
C LEU A 113 -18.74 3.24 -12.20
N LYS A 114 -19.95 3.79 -11.98
CA LYS A 114 -21.12 3.55 -12.86
C LYS A 114 -21.02 4.33 -14.17
N THR A 115 -20.50 5.54 -14.17
CA THR A 115 -20.45 6.40 -15.37
C THR A 115 -19.20 6.16 -16.21
N LEU A 116 -18.05 6.03 -15.58
CA LEU A 116 -16.76 5.87 -16.25
C LEU A 116 -16.31 4.41 -16.33
N GLY A 117 -16.93 3.50 -15.55
CA GLY A 117 -16.52 2.10 -15.43
C GLY A 117 -15.30 1.89 -14.53
N TYR A 118 -14.83 2.94 -13.85
CA TYR A 118 -13.59 2.93 -13.11
C TYR A 118 -13.58 4.00 -12.01
N TRP A 119 -12.89 3.71 -10.90
CA TRP A 119 -12.57 4.63 -9.83
C TRP A 119 -11.26 4.22 -9.14
N GLN A 120 -10.47 5.18 -8.65
CA GLN A 120 -9.31 4.91 -7.80
C GLN A 120 -9.13 5.99 -6.74
N GLY A 121 -8.53 5.61 -5.63
CA GLY A 121 -8.22 6.56 -4.56
C GLY A 121 -7.78 5.89 -3.26
N GLU A 122 -7.34 6.72 -2.32
CA GLU A 122 -7.03 6.28 -0.96
C GLU A 122 -8.33 6.05 -0.18
N VAL A 123 -8.43 4.88 0.45
CA VAL A 123 -9.57 4.49 1.30
C VAL A 123 -9.04 4.02 2.64
N TRP A 124 -9.66 4.50 3.71
CA TRP A 124 -9.37 4.02 5.06
C TRP A 124 -10.37 2.93 5.45
N ASN A 125 -9.88 1.73 5.59
CA ASN A 125 -10.66 0.55 5.94
C ASN A 125 -10.30 0.03 7.34
N ARG A 126 -11.03 -1.00 7.79
CA ARG A 126 -10.84 -1.66 9.09
C ARG A 126 -10.63 -3.15 8.88
N ARG A 127 -9.55 -3.69 9.44
CA ARG A 127 -9.27 -5.13 9.46
C ARG A 127 -10.19 -5.87 10.44
N ALA A 128 -10.19 -7.18 10.37
CA ALA A 128 -10.94 -8.06 11.29
C ALA A 128 -10.54 -7.85 12.77
N ASN A 129 -9.27 -7.51 13.05
CA ASN A 129 -8.77 -7.22 14.40
C ASN A 129 -9.14 -5.81 14.92
N GLY A 130 -9.85 -5.00 14.13
CA GLY A 130 -10.26 -3.64 14.48
C GLY A 130 -9.27 -2.54 14.08
N GLU A 131 -8.05 -2.86 13.60
CA GLU A 131 -7.08 -1.87 13.13
C GLU A 131 -7.61 -1.11 11.93
N VAL A 132 -7.53 0.22 11.97
CA VAL A 132 -7.87 1.09 10.85
C VAL A 132 -6.60 1.35 10.03
N TYR A 133 -6.67 1.07 8.74
CA TYR A 133 -5.52 1.15 7.84
C TYR A 133 -5.86 1.85 6.52
N PRO A 134 -4.89 2.57 5.92
CA PRO A 134 -5.04 3.16 4.60
C PRO A 134 -4.73 2.13 3.51
N GLN A 135 -5.50 2.15 2.45
CA GLN A 135 -5.22 1.39 1.23
C GLN A 135 -5.41 2.26 0.00
N TRP A 136 -4.65 2.00 -1.06
CA TRP A 136 -4.96 2.49 -2.39
C TRP A 136 -5.86 1.50 -3.07
N LEU A 137 -7.07 1.91 -3.42
CA LEU A 137 -8.09 1.06 -4.04
C LEU A 137 -8.34 1.50 -5.48
N THR A 138 -8.31 0.53 -6.40
CA THR A 138 -8.75 0.67 -7.78
C THR A 138 -9.98 -0.21 -7.99
N LEU A 139 -11.07 0.37 -8.44
CA LEU A 139 -12.31 -0.33 -8.81
C LEU A 139 -12.51 -0.28 -10.32
N SER A 140 -12.86 -1.39 -10.92
CA SER A 140 -13.14 -1.50 -12.35
C SER A 140 -14.41 -2.32 -12.61
N THR A 141 -15.15 -1.94 -13.64
CA THR A 141 -16.31 -2.69 -14.12
C THR A 141 -15.85 -3.69 -15.18
N VAL A 142 -16.07 -4.97 -14.92
CA VAL A 142 -15.88 -6.03 -15.91
C VAL A 142 -17.16 -6.15 -16.74
N ARG A 143 -17.02 -6.27 -18.05
CA ARG A 143 -18.13 -6.42 -19.00
C ARG A 143 -18.12 -7.82 -19.59
N ASP A 144 -19.29 -8.33 -19.91
CA ASP A 144 -19.49 -9.61 -20.59
C ASP A 144 -19.18 -9.50 -22.10
N GLU A 145 -19.34 -10.61 -22.84
CA GLU A 145 -19.13 -10.69 -24.29
C GLU A 145 -20.08 -9.77 -25.10
N ARG A 146 -21.18 -9.31 -24.49
CA ARG A 146 -22.16 -8.39 -25.10
C ARG A 146 -21.84 -6.94 -24.79
N GLY A 147 -20.80 -6.69 -23.96
CA GLY A 147 -20.41 -5.36 -23.53
C GLY A 147 -21.20 -4.85 -22.32
N GLU A 148 -22.09 -5.65 -21.75
CA GLU A 148 -22.87 -5.28 -20.56
C GLU A 148 -22.05 -5.49 -19.28
N PRO A 149 -22.21 -4.61 -18.25
CA PRO A 149 -21.59 -4.80 -16.96
C PRO A 149 -21.97 -6.17 -16.36
N SER A 150 -20.96 -6.87 -15.85
CA SER A 150 -21.09 -8.23 -15.30
C SER A 150 -20.69 -8.27 -13.83
N HIS A 151 -19.52 -7.72 -13.50
CA HIS A 151 -18.93 -7.74 -12.17
C HIS A 151 -18.17 -6.44 -11.89
N TYR A 152 -17.87 -6.17 -10.61
CA TYR A 152 -16.86 -5.22 -10.21
C TYR A 152 -15.63 -5.96 -9.70
N VAL A 153 -14.46 -5.46 -10.05
CA VAL A 153 -13.17 -5.92 -9.52
C VAL A 153 -12.54 -4.77 -8.74
N GLY A 154 -12.21 -5.05 -7.49
CA GLY A 154 -11.42 -4.17 -6.65
C GLY A 154 -10.02 -4.75 -6.46
N VAL A 155 -8.99 -3.94 -6.74
CA VAL A 155 -7.59 -4.26 -6.43
C VAL A 155 -7.09 -3.21 -5.45
N PHE A 156 -6.48 -3.63 -4.36
CA PHE A 156 -5.99 -2.70 -3.35
C PHE A 156 -4.63 -3.10 -2.78
N THR A 157 -3.83 -2.08 -2.54
CA THR A 157 -2.52 -2.15 -1.90
C THR A 157 -2.61 -1.57 -0.49
N ASP A 158 -2.08 -2.27 0.50
CA ASP A 158 -1.96 -1.76 1.88
C ASP A 158 -0.86 -0.69 1.95
N LEU A 159 -1.22 0.53 2.34
CA LEU A 159 -0.30 1.66 2.48
C LEU A 159 0.26 1.82 3.90
N THR A 160 -0.03 0.91 4.83
CA THR A 160 0.37 1.06 6.25
C THR A 160 1.86 1.23 6.40
N GLN A 161 2.66 0.37 5.76
CA GLN A 161 4.11 0.44 5.85
C GLN A 161 4.68 1.69 5.18
N LEU A 162 4.13 2.06 4.02
CA LEU A 162 4.54 3.27 3.31
C LEU A 162 4.31 4.52 4.19
N LYS A 163 3.10 4.67 4.72
CA LYS A 163 2.73 5.81 5.60
C LYS A 163 3.57 5.85 6.89
N ARG A 164 3.85 4.69 7.49
CA ARG A 164 4.74 4.61 8.65
C ARG A 164 6.17 5.04 8.31
N SER A 165 6.68 4.60 7.17
CA SER A 165 8.02 4.99 6.71
C SER A 165 8.09 6.48 6.38
N GLU A 166 7.07 7.04 5.74
CA GLU A 166 6.97 8.48 5.48
C GLU A 166 6.97 9.29 6.78
N GLN A 167 6.16 8.89 7.76
CA GLN A 167 6.10 9.54 9.07
C GLN A 167 7.43 9.44 9.83
N GLN A 168 8.10 8.28 9.77
CA GLN A 168 9.43 8.11 10.37
C GLN A 168 10.48 9.01 9.70
N LEU A 169 10.47 9.10 8.36
CA LEU A 169 11.36 9.98 7.63
C LEU A 169 11.11 11.46 7.96
N GLU A 170 9.85 11.87 8.02
CA GLU A 170 9.46 13.22 8.42
C GLU A 170 9.92 13.52 9.86
N HIS A 171 9.73 12.57 10.77
CA HIS A 171 10.20 12.68 12.14
C HIS A 171 11.72 12.83 12.22
N LEU A 172 12.49 11.96 11.54
CA LEU A 172 13.96 12.03 11.49
C LEU A 172 14.47 13.31 10.81
N THR A 173 13.69 13.91 9.92
CA THR A 173 14.05 15.19 9.28
C THR A 173 14.00 16.36 10.27
N HIS A 174 13.15 16.27 11.29
CA HIS A 174 12.85 17.38 12.20
C HIS A 174 13.24 17.15 13.66
N TYR A 175 13.49 15.90 14.06
CA TYR A 175 13.80 15.53 15.44
C TYR A 175 15.13 14.78 15.56
N ASP A 176 15.78 14.92 16.69
CA ASP A 176 16.99 14.18 17.05
C ASP A 176 16.61 12.75 17.50
N PRO A 177 17.19 11.69 16.90
CA PRO A 177 16.78 10.30 17.16
C PRO A 177 17.13 9.79 18.56
N LEU A 178 18.08 10.42 19.28
CA LEU A 178 18.47 10.00 20.61
C LEU A 178 17.56 10.57 21.70
N THR A 179 17.15 11.84 21.53
CA THR A 179 16.46 12.61 22.57
C THR A 179 15.01 12.93 22.26
N ASP A 180 14.58 12.70 21.02
CA ASP A 180 13.26 13.09 20.51
C ASP A 180 12.98 14.60 20.60
N LEU A 181 14.03 15.40 20.75
CA LEU A 181 13.96 16.86 20.72
C LEU A 181 13.98 17.37 19.27
N PRO A 182 13.41 18.56 18.98
CA PRO A 182 13.66 19.30 17.78
C PRO A 182 15.15 19.30 17.41
N ASN A 183 15.46 18.96 16.15
CA ASN A 183 16.84 19.04 15.66
C ASN A 183 17.17 20.47 15.18
N ARG A 184 18.37 20.65 14.64
CA ARG A 184 18.86 21.93 14.10
C ARG A 184 17.91 22.54 13.08
N LEU A 185 17.33 21.72 12.18
CA LEU A 185 16.44 22.21 11.13
C LEU A 185 15.13 22.74 11.71
N LEU A 186 14.51 21.98 12.59
CA LEU A 186 13.21 22.36 13.17
C LEU A 186 13.35 23.56 14.09
N VAL A 187 14.41 23.65 14.92
CA VAL A 187 14.58 24.79 15.82
C VAL A 187 14.90 26.08 15.07
N GLN A 188 15.60 26.01 13.93
CA GLN A 188 15.83 27.18 13.10
C GLN A 188 14.51 27.73 12.57
N SER A 189 13.64 26.88 12.03
CA SER A 189 12.31 27.29 11.55
C SER A 189 11.45 27.87 12.67
N ARG A 190 11.45 27.26 13.89
CA ARG A 190 10.73 27.79 15.04
C ARG A 190 11.28 29.14 15.49
N LEU A 191 12.60 29.31 15.51
CA LEU A 191 13.22 30.58 15.87
C LEU A 191 12.84 31.71 14.88
N GLU A 192 12.87 31.42 13.57
CA GLU A 192 12.42 32.38 12.56
C GLU A 192 10.95 32.81 12.80
N HIS A 193 10.09 31.85 13.10
CA HIS A 193 8.68 32.10 13.39
C HIS A 193 8.52 32.93 14.69
N ALA A 194 9.21 32.56 15.77
CA ALA A 194 9.21 33.29 17.03
C ALA A 194 9.65 34.76 16.87
N ILE A 195 10.71 35.00 16.08
CA ILE A 195 11.19 36.35 15.76
C ILE A 195 10.12 37.15 15.00
N GLU A 196 9.44 36.55 14.03
CA GLU A 196 8.37 37.21 13.30
C GLU A 196 7.16 37.54 14.19
N GLN A 197 6.80 36.63 15.09
CA GLN A 197 5.75 36.84 16.10
C GLN A 197 6.11 37.97 17.06
N ALA A 198 7.33 37.95 17.60
CA ALA A 198 7.83 38.97 18.51
C ALA A 198 7.81 40.35 17.87
N ARG A 199 8.16 40.48 16.59
CA ARG A 199 8.04 41.76 15.83
C ARG A 199 6.61 42.26 15.77
N ARG A 200 5.63 41.40 15.56
CA ARG A 200 4.21 41.77 15.48
C ARG A 200 3.65 42.20 16.83
N HIS A 201 4.02 41.46 17.89
CA HIS A 201 3.47 41.67 19.23
C HIS A 201 4.33 42.61 20.09
N ARG A 202 5.46 43.09 19.57
CA ARG A 202 6.44 43.94 20.32
C ARG A 202 7.00 43.23 21.54
N SER A 203 7.10 41.92 21.52
CA SER A 203 7.70 41.08 22.57
C SER A 203 9.17 40.75 22.21
N ARG A 204 9.80 39.86 22.96
CA ARG A 204 11.21 39.48 22.82
C ARG A 204 11.34 37.97 22.69
N VAL A 205 12.40 37.53 22.01
CA VAL A 205 12.80 36.13 21.95
C VAL A 205 14.18 36.01 22.60
N GLY A 206 14.29 35.10 23.57
CA GLY A 206 15.55 34.73 24.18
C GLY A 206 16.10 33.46 23.53
N VAL A 207 17.42 33.40 23.32
CA VAL A 207 18.09 32.19 22.79
C VAL A 207 19.24 31.83 23.72
N LEU A 208 19.24 30.58 24.21
CA LEU A 208 20.31 30.02 25.03
C LEU A 208 20.99 28.89 24.26
N PHE A 209 22.29 28.97 24.16
CA PHE A 209 23.14 27.86 23.74
C PHE A 209 23.67 27.15 24.96
N ILE A 210 23.58 25.84 25.03
CA ILE A 210 24.02 25.01 26.14
C ILE A 210 24.93 23.93 25.57
N ASP A 211 26.09 23.77 26.19
CA ASP A 211 27.09 22.74 25.86
C ASP A 211 27.46 22.01 27.15
N LEU A 212 27.69 20.70 27.10
CA LEU A 212 28.03 19.90 28.27
C LEU A 212 29.55 19.83 28.49
N ASP A 213 30.01 20.52 29.50
CA ASP A 213 31.44 20.50 29.84
C ASP A 213 31.96 19.08 30.03
N ARG A 214 33.07 18.79 29.33
CA ARG A 214 33.81 17.52 29.43
C ARG A 214 33.02 16.30 28.99
N PHE A 215 32.00 16.43 28.18
CA PHE A 215 31.21 15.30 27.67
C PHE A 215 32.10 14.26 26.98
N LYS A 216 33.11 14.69 26.24
CA LYS A 216 34.08 13.79 25.63
C LYS A 216 34.78 12.88 26.65
N ASN A 217 35.09 13.38 27.86
CA ASN A 217 35.71 12.58 28.90
C ASN A 217 34.78 11.45 29.40
N VAL A 218 33.46 11.67 29.40
CA VAL A 218 32.51 10.65 29.75
C VAL A 218 32.50 9.52 28.70
N ASN A 219 32.45 9.89 27.41
CA ASN A 219 32.54 8.91 26.33
C ASN A 219 33.88 8.13 26.35
N ASP A 220 35.01 8.82 26.55
CA ASP A 220 36.33 8.20 26.56
C ASP A 220 36.51 7.26 27.76
N SER A 221 35.88 7.56 28.91
CA SER A 221 36.03 6.79 30.15
C SER A 221 35.01 5.67 30.32
N LEU A 222 33.74 5.89 29.92
CA LEU A 222 32.61 5.02 30.18
C LEU A 222 31.96 4.45 28.91
N GLY A 223 32.43 4.88 27.74
CA GLY A 223 31.90 4.48 26.43
C GLY A 223 30.71 5.30 25.95
N HIS A 224 30.43 5.25 24.66
CA HIS A 224 29.32 5.96 24.02
C HIS A 224 27.93 5.68 24.62
N PRO A 225 27.59 4.44 25.05
CA PRO A 225 26.29 4.19 25.67
C PRO A 225 26.05 5.03 26.93
N ALA A 226 27.08 5.21 27.78
CA ALA A 226 26.96 6.06 28.97
C ALA A 226 26.80 7.54 28.62
N GLY A 227 27.44 8.00 27.53
CA GLY A 227 27.25 9.34 26.98
C GLY A 227 25.82 9.55 26.47
N ASP A 228 25.26 8.57 25.77
CA ASP A 228 23.88 8.62 25.28
C ASP A 228 22.85 8.69 26.42
N GLU A 229 23.04 7.90 27.48
CA GLU A 229 22.22 7.98 28.70
C GLU A 229 22.33 9.35 29.38
N LEU A 230 23.53 9.92 29.45
CA LEU A 230 23.73 11.27 29.99
C LEU A 230 22.97 12.32 29.17
N ILE A 231 23.10 12.28 27.84
CA ILE A 231 22.36 13.19 26.93
C ILE A 231 20.86 13.08 27.13
N GLN A 232 20.31 11.88 27.23
CA GLN A 232 18.88 11.66 27.48
C GLN A 232 18.44 12.21 28.86
N ALA A 233 19.24 11.97 29.89
CA ALA A 233 18.97 12.48 31.24
C ALA A 233 18.99 14.02 31.31
N VAL A 234 19.99 14.63 30.64
CA VAL A 234 20.07 16.12 30.53
C VAL A 234 18.89 16.67 29.75
N SER A 235 18.53 16.05 28.63
CA SER A 235 17.36 16.46 27.82
C SER A 235 16.07 16.47 28.65
N ALA A 236 15.82 15.41 29.41
CA ALA A 236 14.65 15.30 30.27
C ALA A 236 14.64 16.37 31.36
N ARG A 237 15.80 16.65 31.97
CA ARG A 237 15.94 17.65 33.03
C ARG A 237 15.76 19.07 32.51
N LEU A 238 16.33 19.39 31.34
CA LEU A 238 16.16 20.70 30.68
C LEU A 238 14.69 20.93 30.31
N ARG A 239 14.04 19.92 29.72
CA ARG A 239 12.62 19.99 29.34
C ARG A 239 11.71 20.25 30.55
N GLY A 240 11.99 19.62 31.70
CA GLY A 240 11.22 19.80 32.94
C GLY A 240 11.35 21.19 33.55
N GLY A 241 12.32 22.01 33.14
CA GLY A 241 12.52 23.39 33.61
C GLY A 241 11.98 24.46 32.67
N LEU A 242 11.40 24.07 31.52
CA LEU A 242 10.91 24.99 30.51
C LEU A 242 9.37 24.99 30.44
N ARG A 243 8.78 26.06 29.95
CA ARG A 243 7.35 26.18 29.70
C ARG A 243 6.96 25.46 28.42
N ASP A 244 5.64 25.24 28.19
CA ASP A 244 5.14 24.58 26.98
C ASP A 244 5.39 25.40 25.70
N GLU A 245 5.43 26.73 25.81
CA GLU A 245 5.75 27.66 24.75
C GLU A 245 7.24 27.70 24.38
N ASP A 246 8.13 27.34 25.32
CA ASP A 246 9.58 27.32 25.07
C ASP A 246 10.00 26.11 24.20
N THR A 247 10.92 26.31 23.29
CA THR A 247 11.45 25.23 22.46
C THR A 247 12.84 24.83 22.94
N LEU A 248 13.00 23.55 23.37
CA LEU A 248 14.29 22.91 23.58
C LEU A 248 14.64 22.08 22.35
N ALA A 249 15.86 22.21 21.86
CA ALA A 249 16.40 21.47 20.73
C ALA A 249 17.78 20.88 21.02
N ARG A 250 18.15 19.81 20.32
CA ARG A 250 19.52 19.30 20.28
C ARG A 250 20.11 19.55 18.90
N LEU A 251 21.29 20.22 18.87
CA LEU A 251 21.95 20.59 17.62
C LEU A 251 22.89 19.50 17.10
N GLY A 252 23.30 18.58 17.98
CA GLY A 252 24.19 17.45 17.73
C GLY A 252 25.21 17.30 18.87
N GLY A 253 25.77 16.10 19.06
CA GLY A 253 26.72 15.84 20.14
C GLY A 253 26.16 16.20 21.52
N ASP A 254 26.80 17.13 22.19
CA ASP A 254 26.49 17.66 23.52
C ASP A 254 25.86 19.07 23.50
N GLU A 255 25.56 19.60 22.29
CA GLU A 255 25.01 20.95 22.11
C GLU A 255 23.47 20.96 22.14
N PHE A 256 22.92 21.86 22.98
CA PHE A 256 21.47 22.15 23.04
C PHE A 256 21.20 23.62 22.76
N LEU A 257 20.00 23.89 22.29
CA LEU A 257 19.48 25.23 22.08
C LEU A 257 18.12 25.36 22.77
N VAL A 258 17.91 26.45 23.48
CA VAL A 258 16.59 26.82 24.00
C VAL A 258 16.15 28.12 23.34
N VAL A 259 14.93 28.15 22.85
CA VAL A 259 14.24 29.34 22.38
C VAL A 259 13.13 29.65 23.39
N ILE A 260 13.19 30.85 23.99
CA ILE A 260 12.24 31.36 24.99
C ILE A 260 11.41 32.43 24.31
N GLU A 261 10.10 32.27 24.37
CA GLU A 261 9.14 33.22 23.81
C GLU A 261 8.42 33.97 24.97
N ASP A 262 8.34 35.33 24.84
CA ASP A 262 7.72 36.21 25.85
C ASP A 262 6.28 36.59 25.46
#